data_c09e43222dc0cbf0d2f84fc641beb2dc
#
_entry.id   c09e43222dc0cbf0d2f84fc641beb2dc
#
_cell.length_a   1.000
_cell.length_b   1.000
_cell.length_c   1.000
_cell.angle_alpha   90.00
_cell.angle_beta   90.00
_cell.angle_gamma   90.00
#
_symmetry.space_group_name_H-M   'P 1'
#
loop_
_entity.id
_entity.type
_entity.pdbx_description
1 polymer ?
#
loop_
_entity_poly.entity_id
_entity_poly.type
_entity_poly.pdbx_seq_one_letter_code
_entity_poly.pdbx_strand_id
1 'polypeptide(L)'
;MREGISTGSCAALAAKGAALLLCRNEKVGTVEIPLPDGGRLLWPLAEQRLESDGAAAVVVKDAGDDPDVTNGARIEVSLERRNDNNVCFHAGRGVGVVTLPGLALEVGEPAINPTPRKMIEAALREVTDWGLDVTVSVEDGEARAFKTFNPKLGIEGGLSILGTSGRVRPFSAAALQDSLKCAMDICAASGTRAPVFTPGNIGRRAAQNYFNLAPQQLVEVSNEWGFVLEKSLVYDFEHLLLIGHPGKLAKLAMGQWQTHSTQSDSAIEYVSRLAETLLSRRIEEQQTVEGLFMMGMQPIERKIVAGALAAKINAAVCNVFRSNRQIAVVLINLKGEMLGRDGALEIWQ
;
A
#
# COMPACT_ATOMS: atom_id res chain seq x y z
N MET A 1 14.67 -7.21 -16.06
CA MET A 1 14.42 -7.28 -14.60
C MET A 1 13.94 -8.68 -14.28
N ARG A 2 14.57 -9.32 -13.29
CA ARG A 2 14.25 -10.68 -12.87
C ARG A 2 13.01 -10.66 -11.95
N GLU A 3 12.01 -11.48 -12.27
CA GLU A 3 10.86 -11.69 -11.40
C GLU A 3 11.25 -12.50 -10.17
N GLY A 4 10.60 -12.25 -9.07
CA GLY A 4 10.70 -13.00 -7.83
C GLY A 4 9.41 -13.78 -7.53
N ILE A 5 9.35 -14.35 -6.32
CA ILE A 5 8.17 -15.06 -5.80
C ILE A 5 7.55 -14.32 -4.62
N SER A 6 6.23 -14.39 -4.50
CA SER A 6 5.49 -13.74 -3.41
C SER A 6 5.60 -14.51 -2.08
N THR A 7 5.28 -13.84 -0.96
CA THR A 7 5.16 -14.53 0.34
C THR A 7 4.10 -15.63 0.29
N GLY A 8 3.01 -15.43 -0.48
CA GLY A 8 1.98 -16.46 -0.71
C GLY A 8 2.51 -17.69 -1.45
N SER A 9 3.34 -17.51 -2.49
CA SER A 9 3.98 -18.63 -3.18
C SER A 9 4.96 -19.37 -2.28
N CYS A 10 5.76 -18.65 -1.49
CA CYS A 10 6.66 -19.28 -0.52
C CYS A 10 5.88 -20.13 0.48
N ALA A 11 4.78 -19.62 1.02
CA ALA A 11 3.93 -20.38 1.94
C ALA A 11 3.29 -21.60 1.27
N ALA A 12 2.81 -21.49 0.02
CA ALA A 12 2.23 -22.61 -0.71
C ALA A 12 3.27 -23.71 -1.02
N LEU A 13 4.49 -23.31 -1.41
CA LEU A 13 5.61 -24.24 -1.62
C LEU A 13 6.00 -24.96 -0.32
N ALA A 14 6.14 -24.20 0.78
CA ALA A 14 6.45 -24.77 2.09
C ALA A 14 5.33 -25.71 2.57
N ALA A 15 4.07 -25.33 2.41
CA ALA A 15 2.93 -26.16 2.77
C ALA A 15 2.95 -27.50 2.01
N LYS A 16 3.15 -27.48 0.70
CA LYS A 16 3.24 -28.71 -0.08
C LYS A 16 4.44 -29.56 0.33
N GLY A 17 5.60 -28.93 0.58
CA GLY A 17 6.78 -29.64 1.08
C GLY A 17 6.50 -30.33 2.41
N ALA A 18 5.89 -29.64 3.37
CA ALA A 18 5.50 -30.22 4.65
C ALA A 18 4.48 -31.37 4.48
N ALA A 19 3.50 -31.21 3.57
CA ALA A 19 2.50 -32.25 3.31
C ALA A 19 3.10 -33.54 2.69
N LEU A 20 4.05 -33.40 1.76
CA LEU A 20 4.77 -34.55 1.20
C LEU A 20 5.48 -35.34 2.30
N LEU A 21 6.13 -34.65 3.22
CA LEU A 21 6.80 -35.29 4.34
C LEU A 21 5.79 -35.92 5.33
N LEU A 22 4.72 -35.19 5.70
CA LEU A 22 3.72 -35.62 6.67
C LEU A 22 2.90 -36.82 6.17
N CYS A 23 2.39 -36.73 4.93
CA CYS A 23 1.42 -37.69 4.41
C CYS A 23 2.06 -38.87 3.68
N ARG A 24 3.25 -38.71 3.09
CA ARG A 24 3.92 -39.69 2.26
C ARG A 24 5.30 -40.13 2.77
N ASN A 25 5.78 -39.48 3.85
CA ASN A 25 7.15 -39.65 4.37
C ASN A 25 8.21 -39.37 3.28
N GLU A 26 7.89 -38.42 2.38
CA GLU A 26 8.72 -38.11 1.23
C GLU A 26 9.49 -36.81 1.48
N LYS A 27 10.82 -36.90 1.50
CA LYS A 27 11.71 -35.72 1.63
C LYS A 27 12.20 -35.30 0.25
N VAL A 28 11.90 -34.05 -0.13
CA VAL A 28 12.20 -33.50 -1.46
C VAL A 28 13.04 -32.24 -1.36
N GLY A 29 13.92 -32.01 -2.33
CA GLY A 29 14.71 -30.75 -2.39
C GLY A 29 14.02 -29.62 -3.11
N THR A 30 13.03 -29.93 -3.98
CA THR A 30 12.28 -28.95 -4.77
C THR A 30 10.80 -29.33 -4.78
N VAL A 31 9.95 -28.32 -4.88
CA VAL A 31 8.50 -28.49 -4.93
C VAL A 31 7.91 -27.61 -6.03
N GLU A 32 6.92 -28.15 -6.71
CA GLU A 32 6.15 -27.42 -7.72
C GLU A 32 4.71 -27.19 -7.24
N ILE A 33 4.18 -25.96 -7.43
CA ILE A 33 2.82 -25.58 -7.09
C ILE A 33 2.07 -24.98 -8.28
N PRO A 34 0.73 -25.07 -8.33
CA PRO A 34 -0.07 -24.31 -9.28
C PRO A 34 -0.09 -22.82 -8.89
N LEU A 35 -0.12 -21.95 -9.90
CA LEU A 35 -0.28 -20.51 -9.74
C LEU A 35 -1.69 -20.06 -10.15
N PRO A 36 -2.16 -18.87 -9.67
CA PRO A 36 -3.48 -18.34 -10.01
C PRO A 36 -3.72 -18.10 -11.50
N ASP A 37 -2.66 -17.89 -12.28
CA ASP A 37 -2.70 -17.70 -13.75
C ASP A 37 -2.80 -19.02 -14.54
N GLY A 38 -2.87 -20.17 -13.86
CA GLY A 38 -2.87 -21.50 -14.46
C GLY A 38 -1.46 -22.03 -14.75
N GLY A 39 -0.42 -21.23 -14.56
CA GLY A 39 0.97 -21.67 -14.65
C GLY A 39 1.39 -22.53 -13.46
N ARG A 40 2.63 -22.98 -13.49
CA ARG A 40 3.25 -23.71 -12.39
C ARG A 40 4.56 -23.06 -11.96
N LEU A 41 4.92 -23.21 -10.69
CA LEU A 41 6.13 -22.67 -10.10
C LEU A 41 6.89 -23.79 -9.39
N LEU A 42 8.09 -24.09 -9.90
CA LEU A 42 9.05 -25.00 -9.26
C LEU A 42 10.07 -24.18 -8.45
N TRP A 43 10.28 -24.54 -7.18
CA TRP A 43 11.18 -23.82 -6.29
C TRP A 43 11.87 -24.75 -5.28
N PRO A 44 13.11 -24.44 -4.85
CA PRO A 44 13.80 -25.23 -3.84
C PRO A 44 13.21 -24.99 -2.45
N LEU A 45 13.18 -26.06 -1.66
CA LEU A 45 12.98 -25.98 -0.22
C LEU A 45 14.33 -25.76 0.48
N ALA A 46 14.33 -24.90 1.47
CA ALA A 46 15.49 -24.70 2.32
C ALA A 46 15.58 -25.78 3.41
N GLU A 47 14.44 -26.25 3.89
CA GLU A 47 14.36 -27.19 5.01
C GLU A 47 13.05 -27.98 4.98
N GLN A 48 13.10 -29.23 5.43
CA GLN A 48 11.93 -30.06 5.78
C GLN A 48 12.25 -30.84 7.05
N ARG A 49 11.30 -30.90 7.98
CA ARG A 49 11.45 -31.68 9.22
C ARG A 49 10.11 -32.26 9.68
N LEU A 50 10.17 -33.42 10.30
CA LEU A 50 9.06 -33.97 11.07
C LEU A 50 9.03 -33.28 12.43
N GLU A 51 7.85 -33.05 12.95
CA GLU A 51 7.55 -32.54 14.29
C GLU A 51 6.81 -33.63 15.09
N SER A 52 6.59 -33.42 16.38
CA SER A 52 5.92 -34.44 17.24
C SER A 52 4.54 -34.83 16.71
N ASP A 53 3.79 -33.85 16.22
CA ASP A 53 2.38 -34.02 15.80
C ASP A 53 2.15 -33.59 14.35
N GLY A 54 3.25 -33.38 13.60
CA GLY A 54 3.13 -32.82 12.24
C GLY A 54 4.42 -32.85 11.44
N ALA A 55 4.50 -31.93 10.48
CA ALA A 55 5.69 -31.66 9.69
C ALA A 55 5.79 -30.18 9.31
N ALA A 56 7.00 -29.72 9.14
CA ALA A 56 7.27 -28.35 8.69
C ALA A 56 8.22 -28.32 7.50
N ALA A 57 8.09 -27.27 6.68
CA ALA A 57 9.06 -26.95 5.64
C ALA A 57 9.28 -25.44 5.53
N VAL A 58 10.43 -25.07 4.96
CA VAL A 58 10.88 -23.69 4.84
C VAL A 58 11.24 -23.37 3.41
N VAL A 59 10.80 -22.21 2.95
CA VAL A 59 11.22 -21.58 1.68
C VAL A 59 11.88 -20.24 1.97
N VAL A 60 13.03 -19.99 1.35
CA VAL A 60 13.66 -18.67 1.37
C VAL A 60 13.09 -17.84 0.23
N LYS A 61 12.53 -16.69 0.56
CA LYS A 61 11.94 -15.77 -0.43
C LYS A 61 13.02 -15.09 -1.26
N ASP A 62 12.87 -15.13 -2.56
CA ASP A 62 13.62 -14.36 -3.53
C ASP A 62 12.66 -13.38 -4.22
N ALA A 63 12.86 -12.09 -4.00
CA ALA A 63 12.03 -11.03 -4.58
C ALA A 63 12.46 -10.62 -6.00
N GLY A 64 13.46 -11.28 -6.59
CA GLY A 64 14.04 -10.86 -7.86
C GLY A 64 14.78 -9.52 -7.74
N ASP A 65 14.53 -8.64 -8.69
CA ASP A 65 15.11 -7.29 -8.69
C ASP A 65 14.24 -6.27 -7.93
N ASP A 66 13.15 -6.72 -7.27
CA ASP A 66 12.30 -5.82 -6.47
C ASP A 66 12.95 -5.50 -5.12
N PRO A 67 12.98 -4.22 -4.68
CA PRO A 67 13.52 -3.82 -3.39
C PRO A 67 12.57 -4.16 -2.21
N ASP A 68 12.02 -5.36 -2.22
CA ASP A 68 11.07 -5.86 -1.23
C ASP A 68 11.76 -6.14 0.11
N VAL A 69 11.22 -5.61 1.20
CA VAL A 69 11.72 -5.81 2.57
C VAL A 69 11.66 -7.28 3.02
N THR A 70 10.86 -8.09 2.34
CA THR A 70 10.73 -9.54 2.62
C THR A 70 11.73 -10.39 1.81
N ASN A 71 12.59 -9.78 0.99
CA ASN A 71 13.65 -10.51 0.29
C ASN A 71 14.57 -11.22 1.30
N GLY A 72 14.88 -12.50 1.03
CA GLY A 72 15.69 -13.35 1.91
C GLY A 72 14.97 -13.83 3.18
N ALA A 73 13.69 -13.48 3.39
CA ALA A 73 12.94 -13.97 4.54
C ALA A 73 12.71 -15.48 4.43
N ARG A 74 12.89 -16.19 5.55
CA ARG A 74 12.56 -17.61 5.67
C ARG A 74 11.07 -17.70 6.02
N ILE A 75 10.29 -18.32 5.13
CA ILE A 75 8.87 -18.56 5.32
C ILE A 75 8.68 -20.02 5.60
N GLU A 76 8.20 -20.31 6.79
CA GLU A 76 7.95 -21.66 7.28
C GLU A 76 6.44 -21.94 7.31
N VAL A 77 6.08 -23.16 6.98
CA VAL A 77 4.75 -23.68 7.19
C VAL A 77 4.85 -24.99 7.98
N SER A 78 4.20 -25.02 9.14
CA SER A 78 3.95 -26.23 9.93
C SER A 78 2.53 -26.72 9.67
N LEU A 79 2.40 -28.03 9.53
CA LEU A 79 1.13 -28.73 9.31
C LEU A 79 0.86 -29.71 10.44
N GLU A 80 -0.34 -29.67 10.99
CA GLU A 80 -0.88 -30.67 11.92
C GLU A 80 -2.14 -31.28 11.31
N ARG A 81 -2.35 -32.58 11.55
CA ARG A 81 -3.52 -33.27 11.03
C ARG A 81 -4.75 -32.98 11.87
N ARG A 82 -5.87 -32.64 11.20
CA ARG A 82 -7.19 -32.47 11.81
C ARG A 82 -8.03 -33.75 11.67
N ASN A 83 -9.07 -33.83 12.48
CA ASN A 83 -10.04 -34.92 12.42
C ASN A 83 -11.19 -34.67 11.41
N ASP A 84 -11.22 -33.50 10.79
CA ASP A 84 -12.16 -33.12 9.72
C ASP A 84 -11.40 -32.98 8.39
N ASN A 85 -12.07 -32.54 7.31
CA ASN A 85 -11.46 -32.34 5.99
C ASN A 85 -11.14 -30.85 5.70
N ASN A 86 -11.21 -29.97 6.69
CA ASN A 86 -11.03 -28.55 6.53
C ASN A 86 -9.54 -28.15 6.59
N VAL A 87 -9.19 -27.08 5.90
CA VAL A 87 -7.90 -26.40 6.05
C VAL A 87 -8.12 -25.13 6.87
N CYS A 88 -7.50 -25.10 8.04
CA CYS A 88 -7.57 -23.94 8.95
C CYS A 88 -6.22 -23.22 8.97
N PHE A 89 -6.25 -21.90 8.93
CA PHE A 89 -5.04 -21.07 8.86
C PHE A 89 -4.75 -20.38 10.19
N HIS A 90 -3.49 -20.37 10.59
CA HIS A 90 -3.01 -19.79 11.84
C HIS A 90 -1.80 -18.87 11.57
N ALA A 91 -1.74 -17.75 12.31
CA ALA A 91 -0.57 -16.91 12.35
C ALA A 91 0.47 -17.52 13.29
N GLY A 92 1.59 -17.92 12.77
CA GLY A 92 2.77 -18.25 13.53
C GLY A 92 3.63 -17.00 13.80
N ARG A 93 4.83 -17.20 14.32
CA ARG A 93 5.74 -16.10 14.63
C ARG A 93 6.02 -15.26 13.38
N GLY A 94 5.91 -13.92 13.50
CA GLY A 94 6.22 -12.96 12.44
C GLY A 94 5.17 -12.84 11.34
N VAL A 95 4.04 -13.55 11.44
CA VAL A 95 2.82 -13.30 10.65
C VAL A 95 1.87 -12.46 11.48
N GLY A 96 1.33 -11.40 10.89
CA GLY A 96 0.45 -10.47 11.58
C GLY A 96 -0.98 -10.99 11.73
N VAL A 97 -1.74 -10.31 12.59
CA VAL A 97 -3.18 -10.53 12.81
C VAL A 97 -3.90 -9.22 12.45
N VAL A 98 -5.07 -9.34 11.85
CA VAL A 98 -5.91 -8.19 11.49
C VAL A 98 -6.56 -7.61 12.75
N THR A 99 -6.39 -6.31 12.99
CA THR A 99 -6.96 -5.60 14.16
C THR A 99 -7.97 -4.52 13.77
N LEU A 100 -8.05 -4.14 12.49
CA LEU A 100 -8.98 -3.13 12.00
C LEU A 100 -9.90 -3.72 10.92
N PRO A 101 -11.18 -3.29 10.86
CA PRO A 101 -12.09 -3.68 9.78
C PRO A 101 -11.70 -3.01 8.46
N GLY A 102 -12.18 -3.57 7.33
CA GLY A 102 -11.97 -3.00 5.99
C GLY A 102 -11.00 -3.77 5.10
N LEU A 103 -10.28 -4.75 5.65
CA LEU A 103 -9.53 -5.71 4.85
C LEU A 103 -10.44 -6.84 4.33
N ALA A 104 -9.94 -7.62 3.38
CA ALA A 104 -10.61 -8.82 2.88
C ALA A 104 -10.64 -9.98 3.92
N LEU A 105 -10.10 -9.75 5.10
CA LEU A 105 -10.02 -10.66 6.24
C LEU A 105 -10.75 -10.01 7.41
N GLU A 106 -11.36 -10.84 8.25
CA GLU A 106 -12.04 -10.36 9.45
C GLU A 106 -11.04 -9.99 10.55
N VAL A 107 -11.49 -9.14 11.48
CA VAL A 107 -10.69 -8.81 12.67
C VAL A 107 -10.47 -10.07 13.51
N GLY A 108 -9.22 -10.28 13.90
CA GLY A 108 -8.77 -11.49 14.61
C GLY A 108 -8.21 -12.59 13.70
N GLU A 109 -8.40 -12.50 12.38
CA GLU A 109 -7.84 -13.49 11.47
C GLU A 109 -6.33 -13.29 11.23
N PRO A 110 -5.58 -14.39 10.94
CA PRO A 110 -4.20 -14.30 10.49
C PRO A 110 -4.14 -13.53 9.18
N ALA A 111 -3.16 -12.66 9.04
CA ALA A 111 -2.95 -11.82 7.86
C ALA A 111 -2.43 -12.66 6.67
N ILE A 112 -3.16 -13.70 6.32
CA ILE A 112 -2.96 -14.56 5.15
C ILE A 112 -4.09 -14.26 4.17
N ASN A 113 -3.79 -13.52 3.12
CA ASN A 113 -4.79 -13.02 2.18
C ASN A 113 -5.52 -14.16 1.42
N PRO A 114 -6.72 -13.90 0.86
CA PRO A 114 -7.53 -14.95 0.23
C PRO A 114 -6.82 -15.69 -0.90
N THR A 115 -6.06 -15.02 -1.77
CA THR A 115 -5.32 -15.68 -2.85
C THR A 115 -4.22 -16.62 -2.33
N PRO A 116 -3.32 -16.22 -1.40
CA PRO A 116 -2.43 -17.14 -0.70
C PRO A 116 -3.12 -18.34 -0.06
N ARG A 117 -4.25 -18.15 0.64
CA ARG A 117 -5.02 -19.28 1.22
C ARG A 117 -5.42 -20.28 0.13
N LYS A 118 -5.97 -19.82 -0.99
CA LYS A 118 -6.32 -20.68 -2.15
C LYS A 118 -5.10 -21.37 -2.74
N MET A 119 -3.96 -20.67 -2.85
CA MET A 119 -2.72 -21.27 -3.37
C MET A 119 -2.18 -22.36 -2.45
N ILE A 120 -2.19 -22.14 -1.14
CA ILE A 120 -1.80 -23.14 -0.13
C ILE A 120 -2.73 -24.33 -0.21
N GLU A 121 -4.04 -24.12 -0.21
CA GLU A 121 -5.02 -25.18 -0.29
C GLU A 121 -4.88 -26.00 -1.58
N ALA A 122 -4.77 -25.36 -2.73
CA ALA A 122 -4.55 -26.04 -4.00
C ALA A 122 -3.27 -26.88 -4.00
N ALA A 123 -2.18 -26.37 -3.42
CA ALA A 123 -0.92 -27.07 -3.30
C ALA A 123 -1.03 -28.29 -2.36
N LEU A 124 -1.76 -28.18 -1.25
CA LEU A 124 -2.04 -29.28 -0.31
C LEU A 124 -2.90 -30.35 -0.96
N ARG A 125 -3.95 -29.98 -1.72
CA ARG A 125 -4.86 -30.93 -2.39
C ARG A 125 -4.18 -31.74 -3.50
N GLU A 126 -3.03 -31.34 -4.01
CA GLU A 126 -2.21 -32.20 -4.88
C GLU A 126 -1.52 -33.35 -4.11
N VAL A 127 -1.50 -33.31 -2.78
CA VAL A 127 -0.82 -34.30 -1.93
C VAL A 127 -1.82 -35.15 -1.13
N THR A 128 -2.85 -34.51 -0.54
CA THR A 128 -3.77 -35.16 0.40
C THR A 128 -5.13 -34.48 0.46
N ASP A 129 -6.18 -35.22 0.81
CA ASP A 129 -7.52 -34.72 1.14
C ASP A 129 -7.73 -34.52 2.65
N TRP A 130 -6.70 -34.71 3.47
CA TRP A 130 -6.82 -34.54 4.92
C TRP A 130 -7.17 -33.12 5.29
N GLY A 131 -7.87 -32.95 6.41
CA GLY A 131 -7.94 -31.68 7.10
C GLY A 131 -6.62 -31.37 7.79
N LEU A 132 -6.22 -30.12 7.69
CA LEU A 132 -4.92 -29.65 8.17
C LEU A 132 -5.05 -28.28 8.88
N ASP A 133 -4.41 -28.18 10.01
CA ASP A 133 -4.04 -26.87 10.59
C ASP A 133 -2.76 -26.43 9.94
N VAL A 134 -2.79 -25.21 9.37
CA VAL A 134 -1.70 -24.62 8.59
C VAL A 134 -1.21 -23.40 9.34
N THR A 135 -0.09 -23.50 10.01
CA THR A 135 0.56 -22.38 10.70
C THR A 135 1.66 -21.80 9.82
N VAL A 136 1.54 -20.53 9.46
CA VAL A 136 2.55 -19.82 8.65
C VAL A 136 3.38 -18.93 9.55
N SER A 137 4.70 -19.03 9.47
CA SER A 137 5.66 -18.22 10.22
C SER A 137 6.65 -17.53 9.27
N VAL A 138 7.15 -16.36 9.67
CA VAL A 138 8.17 -15.61 8.93
C VAL A 138 9.28 -15.17 9.87
N GLU A 139 10.50 -15.59 9.58
CA GLU A 139 11.67 -15.18 10.36
C GLU A 139 11.85 -13.64 10.31
N ASP A 140 12.06 -13.01 11.48
CA ASP A 140 12.15 -11.56 11.64
C ASP A 140 10.92 -10.78 11.11
N GLY A 141 9.78 -11.43 10.96
CA GLY A 141 8.59 -10.85 10.35
C GLY A 141 8.07 -9.64 11.12
N GLU A 142 8.14 -9.62 12.46
CA GLU A 142 7.76 -8.49 13.30
C GLU A 142 8.62 -7.26 12.98
N ALA A 143 9.96 -7.42 12.91
CA ALA A 143 10.88 -6.32 12.63
C ALA A 143 10.74 -5.81 11.17
N ARG A 144 10.48 -6.72 10.22
CA ARG A 144 10.26 -6.37 8.82
C ARG A 144 8.94 -5.62 8.63
N ALA A 145 7.89 -5.96 9.37
CA ALA A 145 6.57 -5.35 9.26
C ALA A 145 6.58 -3.84 9.50
N PHE A 146 7.43 -3.33 10.39
CA PHE A 146 7.57 -1.89 10.64
C PHE A 146 8.03 -1.10 9.41
N LYS A 147 8.63 -1.76 8.41
CA LYS A 147 9.06 -1.15 7.14
C LYS A 147 8.02 -1.28 6.04
N THR A 148 6.85 -1.84 6.34
CA THR A 148 5.73 -2.03 5.40
C THR A 148 4.56 -1.12 5.72
N PHE A 149 3.47 -1.27 4.96
CA PHE A 149 2.20 -0.60 5.26
C PHE A 149 1.38 -1.32 6.36
N ASN A 150 1.76 -2.51 6.81
CA ASN A 150 0.99 -3.32 7.75
C ASN A 150 0.54 -2.56 9.00
N PRO A 151 1.40 -1.83 9.73
CA PRO A 151 0.96 -1.09 10.91
C PRO A 151 -0.11 -0.04 10.61
N LYS A 152 -0.07 0.56 9.40
CA LYS A 152 -1.08 1.54 8.97
C LYS A 152 -2.39 0.88 8.55
N LEU A 153 -2.33 -0.39 8.17
CA LEU A 153 -3.48 -1.19 7.75
C LEU A 153 -4.10 -1.99 8.91
N GLY A 154 -3.68 -1.75 10.16
CA GLY A 154 -4.17 -2.50 11.31
C GLY A 154 -3.79 -3.99 11.25
N ILE A 155 -2.60 -4.29 10.77
CA ILE A 155 -2.02 -5.62 10.81
C ILE A 155 -0.89 -5.58 11.82
N GLU A 156 -1.07 -6.24 12.94
CA GLU A 156 -0.16 -6.21 14.08
C GLU A 156 0.56 -7.55 14.28
N GLY A 157 1.73 -7.52 14.88
CA GLY A 157 2.51 -8.71 15.23
C GLY A 157 3.37 -9.29 14.11
N GLY A 158 3.26 -8.80 12.85
CA GLY A 158 4.08 -9.32 11.79
C GLY A 158 3.70 -8.89 10.37
N LEU A 159 4.19 -9.65 9.41
CA LEU A 159 3.95 -9.45 7.97
C LEU A 159 2.62 -10.05 7.52
N SER A 160 2.11 -9.56 6.40
CA SER A 160 1.04 -10.23 5.64
C SER A 160 1.62 -11.26 4.68
N ILE A 161 0.94 -12.39 4.55
CA ILE A 161 1.16 -13.35 3.48
C ILE A 161 0.26 -12.93 2.32
N LEU A 162 0.89 -12.43 1.25
CA LEU A 162 0.20 -11.81 0.12
C LEU A 162 0.80 -12.19 -1.24
N GLY A 163 0.11 -11.81 -2.31
CA GLY A 163 0.49 -12.02 -3.69
C GLY A 163 -0.70 -12.52 -4.51
N THR A 164 -1.14 -11.71 -5.47
CA THR A 164 -2.31 -12.02 -6.31
C THR A 164 -1.99 -12.96 -7.47
N SER A 165 -0.76 -12.88 -8.01
CA SER A 165 -0.28 -13.73 -9.10
C SER A 165 0.68 -14.84 -8.66
N GLY A 166 1.16 -14.78 -7.42
CA GLY A 166 2.24 -15.64 -6.92
C GLY A 166 3.65 -15.17 -7.30
N ARG A 167 3.77 -14.22 -8.24
CA ARG A 167 5.04 -13.64 -8.70
C ARG A 167 5.20 -12.20 -8.19
N VAL A 168 6.45 -11.77 -8.05
CA VAL A 168 6.80 -10.38 -7.74
C VAL A 168 7.45 -9.76 -8.97
N ARG A 169 6.89 -8.63 -9.42
CA ARG A 169 7.46 -7.82 -10.50
C ARG A 169 7.97 -6.51 -9.90
N PRO A 170 9.23 -6.14 -10.17
CA PRO A 170 9.80 -4.89 -9.67
C PRO A 170 8.95 -3.69 -10.05
N PHE A 171 8.73 -2.78 -9.09
CA PHE A 171 7.98 -1.52 -9.28
C PHE A 171 6.56 -1.69 -9.84
N SER A 172 5.83 -2.70 -9.38
CA SER A 172 4.46 -2.97 -9.83
C SER A 172 3.50 -1.85 -9.40
N ALA A 173 3.00 -1.06 -10.37
CA ALA A 173 1.95 -0.07 -10.14
C ALA A 173 0.67 -0.74 -9.59
N ALA A 174 0.34 -1.95 -10.06
CA ALA A 174 -0.81 -2.70 -9.56
C ALA A 174 -0.69 -3.02 -8.07
N ALA A 175 0.48 -3.44 -7.58
CA ALA A 175 0.68 -3.73 -6.16
C ALA A 175 0.55 -2.47 -5.30
N LEU A 176 1.00 -1.31 -5.78
CA LEU A 176 0.80 -0.02 -5.11
C LEU A 176 -0.69 0.34 -5.09
N GLN A 177 -1.40 0.19 -6.20
CA GLN A 177 -2.84 0.47 -6.29
C GLN A 177 -3.67 -0.45 -5.39
N ASP A 178 -3.33 -1.74 -5.29
CA ASP A 178 -3.96 -2.67 -4.34
C ASP A 178 -3.76 -2.20 -2.89
N SER A 179 -2.56 -1.75 -2.53
CA SER A 179 -2.28 -1.20 -1.20
C SER A 179 -3.06 0.09 -0.91
N LEU A 180 -3.21 0.97 -1.90
CA LEU A 180 -3.99 2.19 -1.79
C LEU A 180 -5.49 1.88 -1.65
N LYS A 181 -5.99 0.89 -2.38
CA LYS A 181 -7.36 0.41 -2.22
C LYS A 181 -7.60 -0.11 -0.80
N CYS A 182 -6.71 -0.95 -0.27
CA CYS A 182 -6.81 -1.42 1.11
C CYS A 182 -6.84 -0.26 2.13
N ALA A 183 -5.99 0.77 1.94
CA ALA A 183 -6.00 1.94 2.83
C ALA A 183 -7.34 2.71 2.77
N MET A 184 -7.95 2.83 1.59
CA MET A 184 -9.27 3.45 1.45
C MET A 184 -10.40 2.59 2.02
N ASP A 185 -10.34 1.26 1.85
CA ASP A 185 -11.30 0.31 2.43
C ASP A 185 -11.31 0.43 3.98
N ILE A 186 -10.13 0.50 4.61
CA ILE A 186 -9.99 0.69 6.06
C ILE A 186 -10.50 2.07 6.48
N CYS A 187 -10.16 3.11 5.71
CA CYS A 187 -10.64 4.47 5.96
C CYS A 187 -12.17 4.51 5.97
N ALA A 188 -12.81 3.92 4.97
CA ALA A 188 -14.27 3.84 4.88
C ALA A 188 -14.89 2.97 5.99
N ALA A 189 -14.30 1.79 6.28
CA ALA A 189 -14.77 0.87 7.31
C ALA A 189 -14.65 1.45 8.72
N SER A 190 -13.74 2.42 8.95
CA SER A 190 -13.66 3.17 10.22
C SER A 190 -14.78 4.20 10.41
N GLY A 191 -15.72 4.31 9.46
CA GLY A 191 -16.81 5.30 9.48
C GLY A 191 -16.38 6.69 9.03
N THR A 192 -15.17 6.87 8.53
CA THR A 192 -14.66 8.16 8.05
C THR A 192 -15.38 8.59 6.78
N ARG A 193 -15.98 9.79 6.79
CA ARG A 193 -16.58 10.44 5.62
C ARG A 193 -15.74 11.58 5.05
N ALA A 194 -14.63 11.92 5.69
CA ALA A 194 -13.75 13.03 5.35
C ALA A 194 -12.27 12.60 5.32
N PRO A 195 -11.85 11.73 4.37
CA PRO A 195 -10.45 11.31 4.26
C PRO A 195 -9.52 12.46 3.90
N VAL A 196 -8.24 12.28 4.24
CA VAL A 196 -7.15 13.19 3.91
C VAL A 196 -6.16 12.46 3.01
N PHE A 197 -5.95 12.99 1.80
CA PHE A 197 -5.04 12.45 0.82
C PHE A 197 -3.75 13.26 0.76
N THR A 198 -2.62 12.58 0.83
CA THR A 198 -1.30 13.23 0.80
C THR A 198 -0.31 12.43 -0.04
N PRO A 199 0.64 13.09 -0.74
CA PRO A 199 1.62 12.36 -1.55
C PRO A 199 2.64 11.55 -0.72
N GLY A 200 2.77 11.81 0.58
CA GLY A 200 3.73 11.09 1.42
C GLY A 200 4.05 11.79 2.75
N ASN A 201 5.17 11.43 3.35
CA ASN A 201 5.52 11.74 4.74
C ASN A 201 5.44 13.22 5.15
N ILE A 202 5.86 14.17 4.28
CA ILE A 202 5.82 15.61 4.60
C ILE A 202 4.36 16.05 4.76
N GLY A 203 3.50 15.70 3.79
CA GLY A 203 2.09 15.99 3.84
C GLY A 203 1.38 15.30 5.00
N ARG A 204 1.74 14.04 5.30
CA ARG A 204 1.21 13.30 6.44
C ARG A 204 1.50 14.01 7.77
N ARG A 205 2.77 14.38 8.00
CA ARG A 205 3.15 15.12 9.22
C ARG A 205 2.46 16.47 9.31
N ALA A 206 2.37 17.19 8.21
CA ALA A 206 1.67 18.47 8.18
C ALA A 206 0.17 18.29 8.49
N ALA A 207 -0.50 17.30 7.88
CA ALA A 207 -1.90 17.00 8.17
C ALA A 207 -2.12 16.71 9.65
N GLN A 208 -1.29 15.87 10.26
CA GLN A 208 -1.34 15.54 11.69
C GLN A 208 -1.06 16.73 12.62
N ASN A 209 -0.27 17.71 12.17
CA ASN A 209 0.03 18.92 12.94
C ASN A 209 -1.09 19.97 12.86
N TYR A 210 -1.77 20.06 11.73
CA TYR A 210 -2.81 21.07 11.50
C TYR A 210 -4.21 20.62 11.84
N PHE A 211 -4.47 19.31 11.84
CA PHE A 211 -5.80 18.73 11.94
C PHE A 211 -5.86 17.61 12.98
N ASN A 212 -7.03 17.47 13.60
CA ASN A 212 -7.30 16.39 14.54
C ASN A 212 -7.77 15.14 13.78
N LEU A 213 -6.84 14.31 13.29
CA LEU A 213 -7.12 13.19 12.43
C LEU A 213 -7.00 11.85 13.14
N ALA A 214 -7.97 10.97 12.93
CA ALA A 214 -7.79 9.55 13.23
C ALA A 214 -6.71 8.96 12.31
N PRO A 215 -5.88 8.02 12.78
CA PRO A 215 -4.80 7.43 11.95
C PRO A 215 -5.29 6.86 10.62
N GLN A 216 -6.48 6.24 10.59
CA GLN A 216 -7.09 5.62 9.41
C GLN A 216 -7.67 6.62 8.42
N GLN A 217 -7.88 7.88 8.84
CA GLN A 217 -8.41 8.95 8.00
C GLN A 217 -7.42 9.45 6.96
N LEU A 218 -6.13 9.14 7.13
CA LEU A 218 -5.04 9.67 6.32
C LEU A 218 -4.50 8.60 5.36
N VAL A 219 -4.66 8.84 4.05
CA VAL A 219 -4.20 7.96 2.98
C VAL A 219 -3.02 8.59 2.25
N GLU A 220 -1.88 7.90 2.24
CA GLU A 220 -0.69 8.31 1.50
C GLU A 220 -0.77 7.81 0.05
N VAL A 221 -1.14 8.69 -0.88
CA VAL A 221 -1.47 8.34 -2.28
C VAL A 221 -0.25 8.22 -3.20
N SER A 222 0.95 8.56 -2.73
CA SER A 222 2.16 8.58 -3.54
C SER A 222 2.00 9.47 -4.79
N ASN A 223 2.07 8.88 -5.97
CA ASN A 223 1.88 9.56 -7.26
C ASN A 223 0.54 9.18 -7.94
N GLU A 224 -0.26 8.28 -7.35
CA GLU A 224 -1.46 7.64 -7.93
C GLU A 224 -2.74 8.47 -7.71
N TRP A 225 -2.68 9.78 -7.92
CA TRP A 225 -3.81 10.68 -7.68
C TRP A 225 -5.04 10.33 -8.51
N GLY A 226 -4.86 10.04 -9.80
CA GLY A 226 -5.97 9.65 -10.67
C GLY A 226 -6.69 8.41 -10.17
N PHE A 227 -5.93 7.36 -9.85
CA PHE A 227 -6.47 6.11 -9.31
C PHE A 227 -7.23 6.35 -7.99
N VAL A 228 -6.63 7.07 -7.04
CA VAL A 228 -7.23 7.27 -5.72
C VAL A 228 -8.49 8.14 -5.80
N LEU A 229 -8.45 9.23 -6.58
CA LEU A 229 -9.61 10.10 -6.77
C LEU A 229 -10.77 9.36 -7.46
N GLU A 230 -10.49 8.58 -8.52
CA GLU A 230 -11.48 7.73 -9.18
C GLU A 230 -12.06 6.69 -8.22
N LYS A 231 -11.21 5.95 -7.53
CA LYS A 231 -11.65 4.94 -6.55
C LYS A 231 -12.38 5.55 -5.37
N SER A 232 -12.04 6.76 -4.95
CA SER A 232 -12.76 7.43 -3.87
C SER A 232 -14.27 7.58 -4.15
N LEU A 233 -14.69 7.59 -5.43
CA LEU A 233 -16.09 7.77 -5.83
C LEU A 233 -17.01 6.61 -5.41
N VAL A 234 -16.47 5.42 -5.17
CA VAL A 234 -17.29 4.25 -4.75
C VAL A 234 -17.53 4.20 -3.24
N TYR A 235 -16.84 5.03 -2.46
CA TYR A 235 -17.03 5.11 -1.01
C TYR A 235 -17.97 6.26 -0.63
N ASP A 236 -18.57 6.16 0.53
CA ASP A 236 -19.48 7.20 1.07
C ASP A 236 -18.72 8.37 1.72
N PHE A 237 -17.72 8.90 1.00
CA PHE A 237 -16.96 10.06 1.43
C PHE A 237 -17.71 11.33 1.03
N GLU A 238 -17.98 12.21 1.98
CA GLU A 238 -18.65 13.50 1.78
C GLU A 238 -17.68 14.64 1.53
N HIS A 239 -16.49 14.55 2.12
CA HIS A 239 -15.44 15.56 2.05
C HIS A 239 -14.12 14.92 1.66
N LEU A 240 -13.27 15.64 0.94
CA LEU A 240 -11.91 15.22 0.62
C LEU A 240 -10.93 16.37 0.92
N LEU A 241 -9.90 16.11 1.72
CA LEU A 241 -8.78 17.04 1.89
C LEU A 241 -7.55 16.53 1.12
N LEU A 242 -7.06 17.36 0.20
CA LEU A 242 -5.79 17.13 -0.48
C LEU A 242 -4.74 18.03 0.19
N ILE A 243 -3.70 17.45 0.77
CA ILE A 243 -2.62 18.20 1.41
C ILE A 243 -1.25 17.77 0.90
N GLY A 244 -0.43 18.72 0.43
CA GLY A 244 0.90 18.40 -0.04
C GLY A 244 1.67 19.58 -0.62
N HIS A 245 2.89 19.28 -1.08
CA HIS A 245 3.78 20.26 -1.69
C HIS A 245 3.28 20.68 -3.08
N PRO A 246 3.31 22.01 -3.43
CA PRO A 246 2.83 22.50 -4.71
C PRO A 246 3.56 21.89 -5.92
N GLY A 247 4.82 21.47 -5.80
CA GLY A 247 5.54 20.79 -6.87
C GLY A 247 4.90 19.47 -7.34
N LYS A 248 4.11 18.81 -6.47
CA LYS A 248 3.30 17.64 -6.85
C LYS A 248 1.85 18.02 -7.15
N LEU A 249 1.19 18.77 -6.25
CA LEU A 249 -0.23 19.03 -6.38
C LEU A 249 -0.58 19.96 -7.56
N ALA A 250 0.31 20.89 -7.94
CA ALA A 250 0.09 21.73 -9.12
C ALA A 250 -0.09 20.93 -10.42
N LYS A 251 0.48 19.72 -10.51
CA LYS A 251 0.31 18.84 -11.65
C LYS A 251 -1.16 18.43 -11.87
N LEU A 252 -1.95 18.35 -10.80
CA LEU A 252 -3.39 18.09 -10.90
C LEU A 252 -4.12 19.25 -11.61
N ALA A 253 -3.74 20.49 -11.33
CA ALA A 253 -4.26 21.66 -12.06
C ALA A 253 -3.82 21.70 -13.53
N MET A 254 -2.74 21.00 -13.87
CA MET A 254 -2.28 20.79 -15.24
C MET A 254 -2.97 19.61 -15.94
N GLY A 255 -3.90 18.90 -15.26
CA GLY A 255 -4.55 17.70 -15.77
C GLY A 255 -3.67 16.44 -15.74
N GLN A 256 -2.59 16.45 -14.94
CA GLN A 256 -1.65 15.33 -14.84
C GLN A 256 -1.89 14.57 -13.53
N TRP A 257 -2.61 13.46 -13.64
CA TRP A 257 -3.12 12.69 -12.50
C TRP A 257 -2.15 11.63 -11.96
N GLN A 258 -1.11 11.32 -12.72
CA GLN A 258 0.07 10.57 -12.27
C GLN A 258 1.21 11.59 -12.09
N THR A 259 1.63 11.82 -10.83
CA THR A 259 2.55 12.93 -10.50
C THR A 259 4.03 12.54 -10.45
N HIS A 260 4.37 11.31 -10.84
CA HIS A 260 5.77 10.87 -10.91
C HIS A 260 6.55 11.65 -11.97
N SER A 261 7.78 12.09 -11.66
CA SER A 261 8.59 12.95 -12.55
C SER A 261 8.93 12.37 -13.91
N THR A 262 8.87 11.04 -14.06
CA THR A 262 9.07 10.36 -15.35
C THR A 262 7.80 10.25 -16.20
N GLN A 263 6.63 10.54 -15.61
CA GLN A 263 5.31 10.38 -16.25
C GLN A 263 4.51 11.68 -16.29
N SER A 264 5.08 12.77 -15.78
CA SER A 264 4.44 14.07 -15.74
C SER A 264 5.48 15.19 -15.86
N ASP A 265 5.07 16.31 -16.43
CA ASP A 265 5.91 17.48 -16.62
C ASP A 265 6.25 18.17 -15.30
N SER A 266 7.30 18.99 -15.33
CA SER A 266 7.62 19.86 -14.21
C SER A 266 6.53 20.93 -14.03
N ALA A 267 6.10 21.13 -12.79
CA ALA A 267 5.11 22.16 -12.46
C ALA A 267 5.69 23.59 -12.39
N ILE A 268 7.02 23.74 -12.52
CA ILE A 268 7.70 25.02 -12.29
C ILE A 268 7.18 26.11 -13.22
N GLU A 269 7.11 25.83 -14.52
CA GLU A 269 6.68 26.81 -15.53
C GLU A 269 5.21 27.20 -15.33
N TYR A 270 4.35 26.24 -15.04
CA TYR A 270 2.94 26.50 -14.75
C TYR A 270 2.75 27.42 -13.54
N VAL A 271 3.46 27.13 -12.44
CA VAL A 271 3.37 27.94 -11.20
C VAL A 271 4.03 29.30 -11.40
N SER A 272 5.14 29.42 -12.14
CA SER A 272 5.77 30.70 -12.47
C SER A 272 4.82 31.61 -13.24
N ARG A 273 4.21 31.11 -14.32
CA ARG A 273 3.23 31.87 -15.10
C ARG A 273 2.02 32.32 -14.29
N LEU A 274 1.52 31.44 -13.42
CA LEU A 274 0.44 31.80 -12.50
C LEU A 274 0.85 32.93 -11.57
N ALA A 275 2.05 32.84 -10.97
CA ALA A 275 2.59 33.84 -10.07
C ALA A 275 2.80 35.19 -10.79
N GLU A 276 3.42 35.21 -11.97
CA GLU A 276 3.64 36.42 -12.78
C GLU A 276 2.33 37.12 -13.16
N THR A 277 1.32 36.32 -13.53
CA THR A 277 -0.02 36.85 -13.84
C THR A 277 -0.68 37.49 -12.63
N LEU A 278 -0.65 36.83 -11.47
CA LEU A 278 -1.30 37.34 -10.26
C LEU A 278 -0.59 38.56 -9.64
N LEU A 279 0.75 38.56 -9.73
CA LEU A 279 1.57 39.60 -9.11
C LEU A 279 1.89 40.76 -10.05
N SER A 280 1.51 40.61 -11.34
CA SER A 280 1.79 41.62 -12.39
C SER A 280 3.27 42.00 -12.48
N ARG A 281 4.16 41.06 -12.18
CA ARG A 281 5.62 41.20 -12.28
C ARG A 281 6.29 39.91 -12.70
N ARG A 282 7.47 40.00 -13.27
CA ARG A 282 8.33 38.83 -13.50
C ARG A 282 8.85 38.28 -12.17
N ILE A 283 8.91 36.96 -12.10
CA ILE A 283 9.54 36.27 -10.98
C ILE A 283 10.92 35.81 -11.41
N GLU A 284 11.90 35.93 -10.53
CA GLU A 284 13.23 35.42 -10.77
C GLU A 284 13.19 33.91 -11.04
N GLU A 285 13.87 33.49 -12.10
CA GLU A 285 13.88 32.09 -12.50
C GLU A 285 14.43 31.18 -11.40
N GLN A 286 13.70 30.12 -11.08
CA GLN A 286 14.05 29.15 -10.06
C GLN A 286 14.05 27.75 -10.68
N GLN A 287 14.88 26.87 -10.16
CA GLN A 287 14.94 25.49 -10.64
C GLN A 287 13.87 24.58 -10.05
N THR A 288 13.21 25.01 -8.97
CA THR A 288 12.21 24.21 -8.25
C THR A 288 11.02 25.06 -7.83
N VAL A 289 9.87 24.41 -7.69
CA VAL A 289 8.66 25.08 -7.17
C VAL A 289 8.87 25.54 -5.72
N GLU A 290 9.62 24.82 -4.91
CA GLU A 290 10.00 25.28 -3.56
C GLU A 290 10.81 26.57 -3.63
N GLY A 291 11.84 26.62 -4.47
CA GLY A 291 12.65 27.82 -4.69
C GLY A 291 11.80 29.01 -5.14
N LEU A 292 10.85 28.76 -6.05
CA LEU A 292 9.93 29.80 -6.53
C LEU A 292 9.11 30.41 -5.39
N PHE A 293 8.55 29.57 -4.49
CA PHE A 293 7.81 30.07 -3.35
C PHE A 293 8.73 30.73 -2.30
N MET A 294 9.85 30.10 -1.97
CA MET A 294 10.64 30.53 -0.81
C MET A 294 11.63 31.66 -1.11
N MET A 295 12.14 31.77 -2.34
CA MET A 295 13.10 32.79 -2.76
C MET A 295 12.52 33.80 -3.75
N GLY A 296 11.66 33.39 -4.65
CA GLY A 296 11.08 34.25 -5.70
C GLY A 296 9.94 35.16 -5.22
N MET A 297 9.34 34.93 -4.04
CA MET A 297 8.16 35.65 -3.56
C MET A 297 8.28 36.10 -2.11
N GLN A 298 7.68 37.24 -1.82
CA GLN A 298 7.50 37.73 -0.45
C GLN A 298 6.39 36.94 0.29
N PRO A 299 6.36 36.91 1.63
CA PRO A 299 5.37 36.10 2.37
C PRO A 299 3.89 36.36 2.00
N ILE A 300 3.53 37.58 1.71
CA ILE A 300 2.16 37.93 1.28
C ILE A 300 1.87 37.41 -0.13
N GLU A 301 2.83 37.50 -1.05
CA GLU A 301 2.73 37.00 -2.42
C GLU A 301 2.58 35.47 -2.44
N ARG A 302 3.33 34.74 -1.57
CA ARG A 302 3.22 33.30 -1.40
C ARG A 302 1.78 32.87 -1.08
N LYS A 303 1.14 33.59 -0.15
CA LYS A 303 -0.25 33.27 0.24
C LYS A 303 -1.22 33.50 -0.92
N ILE A 304 -1.06 34.59 -1.68
CA ILE A 304 -1.90 34.90 -2.83
C ILE A 304 -1.76 33.83 -3.89
N VAL A 305 -0.52 33.49 -4.29
CA VAL A 305 -0.25 32.52 -5.34
C VAL A 305 -0.63 31.11 -4.90
N ALA A 306 -0.32 30.72 -3.66
CA ALA A 306 -0.69 29.42 -3.14
C ALA A 306 -2.20 29.24 -2.99
N GLY A 307 -2.93 30.27 -2.55
CA GLY A 307 -4.39 30.24 -2.49
C GLY A 307 -5.02 30.08 -3.87
N ALA A 308 -4.57 30.85 -4.85
CA ALA A 308 -5.05 30.75 -6.23
C ALA A 308 -4.70 29.38 -6.87
N LEU A 309 -3.51 28.85 -6.59
CA LEU A 309 -3.11 27.52 -7.04
C LEU A 309 -3.99 26.43 -6.40
N ALA A 310 -4.25 26.54 -5.09
CA ALA A 310 -5.14 25.61 -4.39
C ALA A 310 -6.54 25.60 -5.00
N ALA A 311 -7.10 26.79 -5.31
CA ALA A 311 -8.39 26.91 -5.97
C ALA A 311 -8.39 26.27 -7.39
N LYS A 312 -7.32 26.43 -8.16
CA LYS A 312 -7.19 25.76 -9.48
C LYS A 312 -7.12 24.23 -9.35
N ILE A 313 -6.41 23.71 -8.36
CA ILE A 313 -6.35 22.28 -8.08
C ILE A 313 -7.74 21.76 -7.70
N ASN A 314 -8.42 22.45 -6.79
CA ASN A 314 -9.78 22.11 -6.36
C ASN A 314 -10.74 22.05 -7.56
N ALA A 315 -10.77 23.10 -8.37
CA ALA A 315 -11.60 23.16 -9.58
C ALA A 315 -11.27 22.03 -10.57
N ALA A 316 -9.99 21.72 -10.78
CA ALA A 316 -9.60 20.63 -11.66
C ALA A 316 -10.08 19.26 -11.16
N VAL A 317 -9.96 18.98 -9.86
CA VAL A 317 -10.46 17.73 -9.25
C VAL A 317 -11.98 17.64 -9.37
N CYS A 318 -12.71 18.69 -9.01
CA CYS A 318 -14.18 18.73 -9.13
C CYS A 318 -14.65 18.50 -10.57
N ASN A 319 -14.01 19.14 -11.55
CA ASN A 319 -14.42 19.06 -12.96
C ASN A 319 -14.20 17.67 -13.57
N VAL A 320 -13.05 17.04 -13.26
CA VAL A 320 -12.70 15.75 -13.87
C VAL A 320 -13.44 14.60 -13.19
N PHE A 321 -13.48 14.59 -11.87
CA PHE A 321 -14.10 13.51 -11.13
C PHE A 321 -15.59 13.74 -10.85
N ARG A 322 -16.18 14.85 -11.34
CA ARG A 322 -17.62 15.18 -11.25
C ARG A 322 -18.17 14.92 -9.84
N SER A 323 -17.41 15.28 -8.84
CA SER A 323 -17.74 15.00 -7.45
C SER A 323 -18.68 16.07 -6.90
N ASN A 324 -19.79 15.66 -6.30
CA ASN A 324 -20.64 16.56 -5.50
C ASN A 324 -20.05 16.75 -4.08
N ARG A 325 -18.86 16.23 -3.82
CA ARG A 325 -18.19 16.29 -2.53
C ARG A 325 -17.57 17.65 -2.31
N GLN A 326 -17.48 18.04 -1.05
CA GLN A 326 -16.72 19.21 -0.69
C GLN A 326 -15.22 18.87 -0.68
N ILE A 327 -14.47 19.55 -1.55
CA ILE A 327 -13.03 19.33 -1.68
C ILE A 327 -12.30 20.52 -1.05
N ALA A 328 -11.32 20.23 -0.23
CA ALA A 328 -10.38 21.20 0.29
C ALA A 328 -8.96 20.86 -0.16
N VAL A 329 -8.16 21.89 -0.43
CA VAL A 329 -6.76 21.75 -0.83
C VAL A 329 -5.89 22.60 0.08
N VAL A 330 -4.85 22.01 0.64
CA VAL A 330 -3.85 22.70 1.45
C VAL A 330 -2.47 22.50 0.81
N LEU A 331 -1.81 23.59 0.52
CA LEU A 331 -0.44 23.59 -0.01
C LEU A 331 0.54 23.91 1.11
N ILE A 332 1.59 23.09 1.19
CA ILE A 332 2.64 23.20 2.21
C ILE A 332 4.02 23.26 1.57
N ASN A 333 4.98 23.90 2.24
CA ASN A 333 6.39 23.86 1.85
C ASN A 333 7.07 22.54 2.29
N LEU A 334 8.35 22.37 1.97
CA LEU A 334 9.11 21.18 2.37
C LEU A 334 9.32 21.05 3.88
N LYS A 335 9.12 22.10 4.66
CA LYS A 335 9.11 22.06 6.14
C LYS A 335 7.75 21.66 6.72
N GLY A 336 6.71 21.54 5.88
CA GLY A 336 5.34 21.27 6.31
C GLY A 336 4.55 22.52 6.73
N GLU A 337 5.06 23.73 6.50
CA GLU A 337 4.37 24.97 6.81
C GLU A 337 3.35 25.30 5.72
N MET A 338 2.16 25.75 6.11
CA MET A 338 1.07 26.09 5.19
C MET A 338 1.40 27.32 4.36
N LEU A 339 1.40 27.16 3.05
CA LEU A 339 1.58 28.25 2.07
C LEU A 339 0.25 28.90 1.70
N GLY A 340 -0.80 28.09 1.50
CA GLY A 340 -2.13 28.55 1.10
C GLY A 340 -3.13 27.40 1.08
N ARG A 341 -4.40 27.75 0.93
CA ARG A 341 -5.51 26.79 0.96
C ARG A 341 -6.70 27.25 0.12
N ASP A 342 -7.56 26.30 -0.21
CA ASP A 342 -8.88 26.51 -0.78
C ASP A 342 -9.87 25.48 -0.24
N GLY A 343 -11.16 25.83 -0.14
CA GLY A 343 -12.20 25.02 0.45
C GLY A 343 -12.32 25.15 1.97
N ALA A 344 -13.42 24.62 2.52
CA ALA A 344 -13.74 24.63 3.95
C ALA A 344 -12.90 23.56 4.67
N LEU A 345 -12.31 23.89 5.82
CA LEU A 345 -11.42 23.00 6.58
C LEU A 345 -11.98 22.63 7.96
N GLU A 346 -13.13 23.17 8.35
CA GLU A 346 -13.69 23.07 9.70
C GLU A 346 -13.96 21.61 10.12
N ILE A 347 -14.24 20.74 9.17
CA ILE A 347 -14.55 19.35 9.46
C ILE A 347 -13.32 18.53 9.89
N TRP A 348 -12.12 19.01 9.65
CA TRP A 348 -10.84 18.37 10.05
C TRP A 348 -10.19 19.03 11.28
N GLN A 349 -10.77 20.13 11.81
CA GLN A 349 -10.24 20.90 12.96
C GLN A 349 -10.59 20.30 14.32
#